data_49631c184b58012efa8e1ca8e0fdc7dc
#
_entry.id   49631c184b58012efa8e1ca8e0fdc7dc
#
_cell.length_a   1.000
_cell.length_b   1.000
_cell.length_c   1.000
_cell.angle_alpha   90.00
_cell.angle_beta   90.00
_cell.angle_gamma   90.00
#
_symmetry.space_group_name_H-M   'P 1'
#
loop_
_entity.id
_entity.type
_entity.pdbx_description
1 polymer ?
#
loop_
_entity_poly.entity_id
_entity_poly.type
_entity_poly.pdbx_seq_one_letter_code
_entity_poly.pdbx_strand_id
1 'polypeptide(L)'
;MPKNIVFCADGTWDHPGESADGLPADTNVYKFFKALRQSATQTPCYDDGVGADGTPIDRLLGGAIGAGLFGKIKDGYTAIARAYQDGDRIFLFGFSRGAYTVRSLAGMIAICGLPGPGRFTDAATEEAFAAYRAGVQRRPLLDAFAARYDSRGRRC
;
A
#
# COMPACT_ATOMS: atom_id res chain seq x y z
N MET A 1 -0.59 -1.21 -23.12
CA MET A 1 -1.36 0.05 -22.91
C MET A 1 -1.28 0.38 -21.42
N PRO A 2 -1.10 1.66 -21.05
CA PRO A 2 -1.13 2.05 -19.64
C PRO A 2 -2.44 1.66 -18.97
N LYS A 3 -2.38 1.23 -17.72
CA LYS A 3 -3.55 0.87 -16.92
C LYS A 3 -3.63 1.69 -15.63
N ASN A 4 -4.78 1.64 -15.00
CA ASN A 4 -5.00 2.20 -13.67
C ASN A 4 -4.78 1.09 -12.62
N ILE A 5 -3.90 1.34 -11.67
CA ILE A 5 -3.73 0.51 -10.47
C ILE A 5 -4.50 1.23 -9.36
N VAL A 6 -5.53 0.60 -8.82
CA VAL A 6 -6.40 1.18 -7.80
C VAL A 6 -6.21 0.41 -6.50
N PHE A 7 -5.52 1.00 -5.54
CA PHE A 7 -5.29 0.40 -4.23
C PHE A 7 -6.24 0.99 -3.20
N CYS A 8 -7.01 0.11 -2.57
CA CYS A 8 -8.01 0.44 -1.56
C CYS A 8 -7.59 -0.17 -0.22
N ALA A 9 -7.35 0.67 0.79
CA ALA A 9 -7.00 0.24 2.15
C ALA A 9 -8.10 0.60 3.14
N ASP A 10 -8.63 -0.40 3.81
CA ASP A 10 -9.72 -0.22 4.76
C ASP A 10 -9.24 0.09 6.19
N GLY A 11 -10.18 0.45 7.03
CA GLY A 11 -9.95 0.72 8.44
C GLY A 11 -9.67 -0.55 9.24
N THR A 12 -9.32 -0.38 10.49
CA THR A 12 -9.17 -1.51 11.42
C THR A 12 -10.55 -1.97 11.86
N TRP A 13 -10.73 -3.29 11.93
CA TRP A 13 -11.98 -3.95 12.32
C TRP A 13 -13.12 -3.86 11.30
N ASP A 14 -12.90 -3.24 10.15
CA ASP A 14 -13.88 -3.18 9.07
C ASP A 14 -13.72 -4.44 8.20
N HIS A 15 -14.35 -5.55 8.61
CA HIS A 15 -14.32 -6.77 7.80
C HIS A 15 -15.40 -6.73 6.72
N PRO A 16 -15.06 -7.09 5.49
CA PRO A 16 -16.03 -7.23 4.42
C PRO A 16 -17.14 -8.21 4.79
N GLY A 17 -18.39 -7.81 4.61
CA GLY A 17 -19.55 -8.66 4.87
C GLY A 17 -20.06 -8.65 6.31
N GLU A 18 -19.55 -7.78 7.18
CA GLU A 18 -20.14 -7.55 8.50
C GLU A 18 -21.52 -6.88 8.40
N SER A 19 -22.37 -7.18 9.36
CA SER A 19 -23.66 -6.51 9.50
C SER A 19 -23.76 -5.85 10.87
N ALA A 20 -24.20 -4.59 10.91
CA ALA A 20 -24.60 -3.91 12.13
C ALA A 20 -26.13 -3.76 12.11
N ASP A 21 -26.80 -4.19 13.17
CA ASP A 21 -28.27 -4.15 13.30
C ASP A 21 -29.02 -4.80 12.12
N GLY A 22 -28.43 -5.87 11.53
CA GLY A 22 -29.03 -6.58 10.40
C GLY A 22 -28.85 -5.91 9.03
N LEU A 23 -28.10 -4.79 8.97
CA LEU A 23 -27.75 -4.10 7.74
C LEU A 23 -26.28 -4.30 7.38
N PRO A 24 -25.92 -4.38 6.06
CA PRO A 24 -24.54 -4.46 5.64
C PRO A 24 -23.73 -3.26 6.15
N ALA A 25 -22.69 -3.51 6.95
CA ALA A 25 -21.82 -2.49 7.55
C ALA A 25 -20.56 -2.22 6.74
N ASP A 26 -20.55 -2.57 5.46
CA ASP A 26 -19.43 -2.35 4.56
C ASP A 26 -19.00 -0.88 4.52
N THR A 27 -17.70 -0.63 4.57
CA THR A 27 -17.13 0.72 4.42
C THR A 27 -17.35 1.27 3.01
N ASN A 28 -17.23 2.59 2.85
CA ASN A 28 -17.25 3.21 1.53
C ASN A 28 -16.07 2.79 0.66
N VAL A 29 -14.91 2.47 1.26
CA VAL A 29 -13.73 1.97 0.56
C VAL A 29 -14.00 0.58 0.00
N TYR A 30 -14.59 -0.31 0.80
CA TYR A 30 -14.95 -1.64 0.33
C TYR A 30 -16.06 -1.60 -0.74
N LYS A 31 -17.11 -0.79 -0.54
CA LYS A 31 -18.16 -0.57 -1.56
C LYS A 31 -17.58 -0.06 -2.88
N PHE A 32 -16.65 0.89 -2.79
CA PHE A 32 -15.93 1.39 -3.97
C PHE A 32 -15.11 0.29 -4.65
N PHE A 33 -14.32 -0.47 -3.85
CA PHE A 33 -13.55 -1.60 -4.39
C PHE A 33 -14.43 -2.63 -5.11
N LYS A 34 -15.58 -2.98 -4.52
CA LYS A 34 -16.56 -3.92 -5.12
C LYS A 34 -17.13 -3.41 -6.45
N ALA A 35 -17.21 -2.10 -6.64
CA ALA A 35 -17.67 -1.49 -7.90
C ALA A 35 -16.60 -1.46 -8.99
N LEU A 36 -15.32 -1.66 -8.64
CA LEU A 36 -14.22 -1.71 -9.61
C LEU A 36 -14.24 -3.03 -10.39
N ARG A 37 -13.83 -2.96 -11.66
CA ARG A 37 -13.69 -4.15 -12.50
C ARG A 37 -12.20 -4.40 -12.80
N GLN A 38 -11.78 -5.64 -12.64
CA GLN A 38 -10.50 -6.10 -13.18
C GLN A 38 -10.61 -6.12 -14.72
N SER A 39 -9.63 -5.51 -15.40
CA SER A 39 -9.58 -5.46 -16.87
C SER A 39 -8.14 -5.28 -17.36
N ALA A 40 -7.93 -5.29 -18.67
CA ALA A 40 -6.63 -4.98 -19.25
C ALA A 40 -6.14 -3.54 -18.94
N THR A 41 -7.07 -2.63 -18.61
CA THR A 41 -6.80 -1.22 -18.32
C THR A 41 -6.99 -0.85 -16.86
N GLN A 42 -7.33 -1.80 -15.98
CA GLN A 42 -7.55 -1.54 -14.56
C GLN A 42 -7.23 -2.76 -13.70
N THR A 43 -6.41 -2.55 -12.67
CA THR A 43 -6.04 -3.54 -11.66
C THR A 43 -6.45 -3.03 -10.27
N PRO A 44 -7.60 -3.48 -9.72
CA PRO A 44 -7.98 -3.18 -8.35
C PRO A 44 -7.23 -4.06 -7.36
N CYS A 45 -6.78 -3.47 -6.26
CA CYS A 45 -6.16 -4.14 -5.12
C CYS A 45 -6.90 -3.70 -3.84
N TYR A 46 -7.14 -4.63 -2.92
CA TYR A 46 -7.79 -4.34 -1.65
C TYR A 46 -6.95 -4.86 -0.47
N ASP A 47 -6.91 -4.07 0.58
CA ASP A 47 -6.29 -4.39 1.86
C ASP A 47 -7.32 -4.16 2.97
N ASP A 48 -7.62 -5.20 3.75
CA ASP A 48 -8.62 -5.23 4.81
C ASP A 48 -8.21 -4.51 6.10
N GLY A 49 -7.10 -3.80 6.09
CA GLY A 49 -6.64 -3.03 7.24
C GLY A 49 -5.91 -3.87 8.32
N VAL A 50 -5.59 -3.22 9.44
CA VAL A 50 -4.87 -3.83 10.57
C VAL A 50 -5.86 -4.39 11.57
N GLY A 51 -5.65 -5.60 12.07
CA GLY A 51 -6.46 -6.18 13.16
C GLY A 51 -7.49 -7.21 12.72
N ALA A 52 -7.43 -7.69 11.49
CA ALA A 52 -8.20 -8.82 10.99
C ALA A 52 -7.95 -10.13 11.78
N ASP A 53 -6.86 -10.18 12.54
CA ASP A 53 -6.39 -11.32 13.34
C ASP A 53 -6.81 -11.28 14.82
N GLY A 54 -7.76 -10.42 15.20
CA GLY A 54 -8.33 -10.37 16.55
C GLY A 54 -7.42 -9.78 17.63
N THR A 55 -6.40 -9.02 17.25
CA THR A 55 -5.49 -8.37 18.22
C THR A 55 -6.21 -7.25 18.98
N PRO A 56 -6.27 -7.28 20.34
CA PRO A 56 -6.97 -6.26 21.11
C PRO A 56 -6.46 -4.84 20.87
N ILE A 57 -7.38 -3.87 20.85
CA ILE A 57 -7.09 -2.42 20.68
C ILE A 57 -5.98 -1.91 21.61
N ASP A 58 -5.91 -2.43 22.85
CA ASP A 58 -4.92 -2.01 23.86
C ASP A 58 -3.48 -2.38 23.47
N ARG A 59 -3.27 -3.51 22.76
CA ARG A 59 -1.95 -3.84 22.18
C ARG A 59 -1.59 -2.93 21.01
N LEU A 60 -2.61 -2.45 20.31
CA LEU A 60 -2.43 -1.52 19.21
C LEU A 60 -2.00 -0.13 19.71
N LEU A 61 -2.52 0.34 20.84
CA LEU A 61 -2.16 1.64 21.46
C LEU A 61 -0.80 1.59 22.19
N GLY A 62 -0.33 0.40 22.58
CA GLY A 62 0.89 0.18 23.38
C GLY A 62 2.20 0.03 22.59
N GLY A 63 2.35 0.61 21.40
CA GLY A 63 3.61 0.54 20.63
C GLY A 63 3.69 -0.54 19.55
N ALA A 64 2.79 -1.54 19.54
CA ALA A 64 2.68 -2.54 18.48
C ALA A 64 2.00 -2.00 17.21
N ILE A 65 1.37 -0.80 17.29
CA ILE A 65 0.70 -0.12 16.15
C ILE A 65 1.68 0.05 14.97
N GLY A 66 2.93 0.39 15.26
CA GLY A 66 3.94 0.63 14.23
C GLY A 66 4.21 -0.62 13.39
N ALA A 67 4.29 -1.80 13.99
CA ALA A 67 4.66 -3.02 13.29
C ALA A 67 3.57 -3.46 12.29
N GLY A 68 2.31 -3.52 12.72
CA GLY A 68 1.20 -3.89 11.83
C GLY A 68 0.99 -2.87 10.69
N LEU A 69 1.05 -1.58 11.02
CA LEU A 69 0.90 -0.51 10.03
C LEU A 69 2.05 -0.50 9.01
N PHE A 70 3.29 -0.75 9.47
CA PHE A 70 4.45 -0.87 8.58
C PHE A 70 4.33 -2.08 7.65
N GLY A 71 3.77 -3.20 8.15
CA GLY A 71 3.43 -4.35 7.32
C GLY A 71 2.50 -3.94 6.17
N LYS A 72 1.38 -3.30 6.49
CA LYS A 72 0.40 -2.85 5.49
C LYS A 72 0.97 -1.87 4.45
N ILE A 73 1.88 -0.96 4.84
CA ILE A 73 2.57 -0.08 3.89
C ILE A 73 3.46 -0.90 2.94
N LYS A 74 4.18 -1.90 3.44
CA LYS A 74 5.01 -2.79 2.65
C LYS A 74 4.19 -3.69 1.72
N ASP A 75 3.08 -4.22 2.22
CA ASP A 75 2.15 -5.04 1.43
C ASP A 75 1.56 -4.23 0.26
N GLY A 76 1.12 -3.00 0.53
CA GLY A 76 0.63 -2.08 -0.49
C GLY A 76 1.71 -1.71 -1.52
N TYR A 77 2.94 -1.44 -1.07
CA TYR A 77 4.06 -1.19 -1.98
C TYR A 77 4.36 -2.40 -2.87
N THR A 78 4.38 -3.59 -2.29
CA THR A 78 4.58 -4.85 -2.99
C THR A 78 3.50 -5.10 -4.05
N ALA A 79 2.23 -4.93 -3.68
CA ALA A 79 1.11 -5.12 -4.59
C ALA A 79 1.20 -4.16 -5.80
N ILE A 80 1.49 -2.89 -5.55
CA ILE A 80 1.64 -1.89 -6.60
C ILE A 80 2.88 -2.17 -7.45
N ALA A 81 4.03 -2.44 -6.84
CA ALA A 81 5.28 -2.68 -7.56
C ALA A 81 5.23 -3.91 -8.48
N ARG A 82 4.53 -4.96 -8.06
CA ARG A 82 4.30 -6.16 -8.90
C ARG A 82 3.39 -5.88 -10.09
N ALA A 83 2.42 -4.99 -9.93
CA ALA A 83 1.44 -4.68 -10.97
C ALA A 83 1.92 -3.60 -11.94
N TYR A 84 2.83 -2.72 -11.50
CA TYR A 84 3.20 -1.50 -12.20
C TYR A 84 4.04 -1.76 -13.46
N GLN A 85 3.69 -1.03 -14.51
CA GLN A 85 4.47 -0.86 -15.72
C GLN A 85 4.61 0.63 -16.04
N ASP A 86 5.67 1.00 -16.78
CA ASP A 86 5.91 2.39 -17.14
C ASP A 86 4.69 3.00 -17.84
N GLY A 87 4.26 4.16 -17.33
CA GLY A 87 3.08 4.88 -17.82
C GLY A 87 1.77 4.53 -17.10
N ASP A 88 1.74 3.51 -16.23
CA ASP A 88 0.57 3.21 -15.41
C ASP A 88 0.26 4.34 -14.43
N ARG A 89 -1.01 4.48 -14.07
CA ARG A 89 -1.49 5.46 -13.08
C ARG A 89 -1.85 4.74 -11.79
N ILE A 90 -1.47 5.32 -10.67
CA ILE A 90 -1.74 4.78 -9.33
C ILE A 90 -2.78 5.66 -8.65
N PHE A 91 -3.84 5.03 -8.16
CA PHE A 91 -4.89 5.66 -7.37
C PHE A 91 -4.96 4.99 -6.01
N LEU A 92 -4.94 5.79 -4.95
CA LEU A 92 -4.88 5.32 -3.58
C LEU A 92 -6.12 5.82 -2.82
N PHE A 93 -6.90 4.89 -2.28
CA PHE A 93 -8.08 5.17 -1.47
C PHE A 93 -7.92 4.52 -0.11
N GLY A 94 -8.25 5.25 0.96
CA GLY A 94 -8.12 4.71 2.30
C GLY A 94 -9.11 5.32 3.26
N PHE A 95 -9.55 4.53 4.25
CA PHE A 95 -10.41 4.95 5.33
C PHE A 95 -9.71 4.74 6.68
N SER A 96 -9.87 5.68 7.62
CA SER A 96 -9.31 5.57 8.98
C SER A 96 -7.80 5.27 8.95
N ARG A 97 -7.34 4.16 9.56
CA ARG A 97 -5.94 3.72 9.50
C ARG A 97 -5.47 3.38 8.08
N GLY A 98 -6.37 2.89 7.22
CA GLY A 98 -6.09 2.74 5.79
C GLY A 98 -5.75 4.06 5.12
N ALA A 99 -6.37 5.18 5.51
CA ALA A 99 -6.01 6.51 5.02
C ALA A 99 -4.57 6.89 5.41
N TYR A 100 -4.11 6.53 6.60
CA TYR A 100 -2.71 6.71 7.00
C TYR A 100 -1.78 5.81 6.17
N THR A 101 -2.17 4.54 5.97
CA THR A 101 -1.43 3.58 5.15
C THR A 101 -1.20 4.13 3.74
N VAL A 102 -2.26 4.57 3.05
CA VAL A 102 -2.13 5.06 1.66
C VAL A 102 -1.35 6.36 1.56
N ARG A 103 -1.42 7.24 2.55
CA ARG A 103 -0.59 8.46 2.59
C ARG A 103 0.90 8.14 2.77
N SER A 104 1.22 7.19 3.66
CA SER A 104 2.59 6.74 3.86
C SER A 104 3.13 6.00 2.63
N LEU A 105 2.29 5.19 2.00
CA LEU A 105 2.58 4.48 0.75
C LEU A 105 2.87 5.46 -0.40
N ALA A 106 2.04 6.49 -0.57
CA ALA A 106 2.29 7.56 -1.54
C ALA A 106 3.63 8.25 -1.29
N GLY A 107 3.95 8.57 -0.02
CA GLY A 107 5.23 9.13 0.37
C GLY A 107 6.42 8.21 0.07
N MET A 108 6.28 6.91 0.34
CA MET A 108 7.31 5.92 0.03
C MET A 108 7.55 5.81 -1.47
N ILE A 109 6.50 5.73 -2.29
CA ILE A 109 6.62 5.70 -3.76
C ILE A 109 7.23 7.00 -4.29
N ALA A 110 6.79 8.16 -3.77
CA ALA A 110 7.33 9.45 -4.20
C ALA A 110 8.84 9.60 -3.89
N ILE A 111 9.31 9.04 -2.78
CA ILE A 111 10.70 9.15 -2.34
C ILE A 111 11.58 8.09 -3.02
N CYS A 112 11.16 6.81 -2.98
CA CYS A 112 11.97 5.69 -3.43
C CYS A 112 11.76 5.37 -4.92
N GLY A 113 10.61 5.72 -5.48
CA GLY A 113 10.15 5.22 -6.78
C GLY A 113 9.68 3.78 -6.69
N LEU A 114 9.41 3.18 -7.84
CA LEU A 114 9.07 1.77 -8.00
C LEU A 114 10.16 1.06 -8.80
N PRO A 115 10.43 -0.24 -8.55
CA PRO A 115 11.33 -1.04 -9.37
C PRO A 115 10.91 -1.02 -10.84
N GLY A 116 11.90 -0.98 -11.73
CA GLY A 116 11.67 -1.07 -13.16
C GLY A 116 11.08 -2.41 -13.59
N PRO A 117 10.54 -2.50 -14.82
CA PRO A 117 9.95 -3.72 -15.34
C PRO A 117 10.87 -4.93 -15.18
N GLY A 118 10.35 -6.01 -14.58
CA GLY A 118 11.12 -7.24 -14.32
C GLY A 118 12.20 -7.15 -13.25
N ARG A 119 12.31 -6.01 -12.56
CA ARG A 119 13.29 -5.79 -11.50
C ARG A 119 12.76 -5.97 -10.09
N PHE A 120 11.45 -6.16 -9.93
CA PHE A 120 10.86 -6.36 -8.62
C PHE A 120 11.34 -7.68 -7.98
N THR A 121 11.70 -7.60 -6.71
CA THR A 121 11.96 -8.74 -5.81
C THR A 121 11.37 -8.41 -4.44
N ASP A 122 11.13 -9.42 -3.61
CA ASP A 122 10.63 -9.16 -2.24
C ASP A 122 11.63 -8.32 -1.42
N ALA A 123 12.93 -8.47 -1.67
CA ALA A 123 13.96 -7.62 -1.07
C ALA A 123 13.81 -6.14 -1.46
N ALA A 124 13.26 -5.82 -2.64
CA ALA A 124 13.07 -4.44 -3.08
C ALA A 124 12.12 -3.68 -2.15
N THR A 125 11.08 -4.33 -1.61
CA THR A 125 10.17 -3.71 -0.66
C THR A 125 10.88 -3.35 0.64
N GLU A 126 11.68 -4.26 1.19
CA GLU A 126 12.42 -4.02 2.43
C GLU A 126 13.46 -2.92 2.27
N GLU A 127 14.19 -2.92 1.16
CA GLU A 127 15.20 -1.88 0.87
C GLU A 127 14.56 -0.51 0.65
N ALA A 128 13.45 -0.43 -0.08
CA ALA A 128 12.70 0.82 -0.26
C ALA A 128 12.14 1.32 1.07
N PHE A 129 11.59 0.43 1.90
CA PHE A 129 11.05 0.80 3.20
C PHE A 129 12.15 1.27 4.17
N ALA A 130 13.31 0.62 4.18
CA ALA A 130 14.48 1.05 4.94
C ALA A 130 14.93 2.46 4.50
N ALA A 131 15.03 2.71 3.20
CA ALA A 131 15.38 4.02 2.66
C ALA A 131 14.33 5.09 2.99
N TYR A 132 13.04 4.75 2.90
CA TYR A 132 11.93 5.65 3.28
C TYR A 132 12.03 6.11 4.73
N ARG A 133 12.36 5.19 5.65
CA ARG A 133 12.46 5.47 7.09
C ARG A 133 13.78 6.12 7.54
N ALA A 134 14.82 6.09 6.74
CA ALA A 134 16.17 6.50 7.14
C ALA A 134 16.34 8.02 7.41
N GLY A 135 15.32 8.83 7.22
CA GLY A 135 15.35 10.27 7.52
C GLY A 135 16.50 10.99 6.78
N VAL A 136 17.38 11.65 7.52
CA VAL A 136 18.52 12.41 6.97
C VAL A 136 19.56 11.51 6.29
N GLN A 137 19.65 10.24 6.67
CA GLN A 137 20.60 9.26 6.12
C GLN A 137 20.08 8.52 4.89
N ARG A 138 18.92 8.91 4.36
CA ARG A 138 18.28 8.18 3.25
C ARG A 138 19.01 8.26 1.92
N ARG A 139 19.80 9.30 1.66
CA ARG A 139 20.38 9.55 0.33
C ARG A 139 21.19 8.38 -0.22
N PRO A 140 22.17 7.81 0.53
CA PRO A 140 22.94 6.66 0.04
C PRO A 140 22.05 5.43 -0.24
N LEU A 141 21.04 5.19 0.60
CA LEU A 141 20.11 4.07 0.42
C LEU A 141 19.22 4.25 -0.82
N LEU A 142 18.76 5.47 -1.10
CA LEU A 142 18.01 5.79 -2.31
C LEU A 142 18.86 5.62 -3.58
N ASP A 143 20.10 6.06 -3.55
CA ASP A 143 21.00 5.92 -4.70
C ASP A 143 21.32 4.44 -4.97
N ALA A 144 21.55 3.63 -3.92
CA ALA A 144 21.74 2.19 -4.03
C ALA A 144 20.48 1.48 -4.57
N PHE A 145 19.30 1.82 -4.03
CA PHE A 145 18.03 1.30 -4.48
C PHE A 145 17.77 1.62 -5.94
N ALA A 146 17.96 2.89 -6.33
CA ALA A 146 17.75 3.33 -7.70
C ALA A 146 18.71 2.64 -8.69
N ALA A 147 19.96 2.41 -8.30
CA ALA A 147 20.94 1.71 -9.14
C ALA A 147 20.57 0.22 -9.31
N ARG A 148 20.11 -0.45 -8.23
CA ARG A 148 19.78 -1.88 -8.24
C ARG A 148 18.49 -2.17 -8.99
N TYR A 149 17.45 -1.37 -8.77
CA TYR A 149 16.09 -1.65 -9.24
C TYR A 149 15.64 -0.74 -10.38
N ASP A 150 16.49 0.15 -10.87
CA ASP A 150 16.18 1.11 -11.94
C ASP A 150 14.91 1.93 -11.62
N SER A 151 14.81 2.41 -10.37
CA SER A 151 13.59 3.09 -9.89
C SER A 151 13.50 4.58 -10.24
N ARG A 152 14.52 5.16 -10.90
CA ARG A 152 14.57 6.58 -11.27
C ARG A 152 13.45 6.92 -12.25
N GLY A 153 12.72 7.98 -11.95
CA GLY A 153 11.63 8.46 -12.81
C GLY A 153 10.28 7.77 -12.61
N ARG A 154 10.20 6.67 -11.84
CA ARG A 154 8.96 5.94 -11.54
C ARG A 154 8.38 6.39 -10.21
N ARG A 155 7.86 7.61 -10.20
CA ARG A 155 7.24 8.25 -9.03
C ARG A 155 5.79 8.58 -9.33
N CYS A 156 4.96 8.67 -8.27
CA CYS A 156 3.60 9.17 -8.39
C CYS A 156 3.56 10.65 -8.76
#